data_2c3ef6cfa90640ed7fc7e952226d39f0
#
_entry.id   2c3ef6cfa90640ed7fc7e952226d39f0
#
_cell.length_a   1.000
_cell.length_b   1.000
_cell.length_c   1.000
_cell.angle_alpha   90.00
_cell.angle_beta   90.00
_cell.angle_gamma   90.00
#
_symmetry.space_group_name_H-M   'P 1'
#
loop_
_entity.id
_entity.type
_entity.pdbx_description
1 polymer ?
#
loop_
_entity_poly.entity_id
_entity_poly.type
_entity_poly.pdbx_seq_one_letter_code
_entity_poly.pdbx_strand_id
1 'polypeptide(L)'
;MNLAHIIDAHPAEHIAIYSRGRPTTYGTLREQVAHVRGGLAALGLAKGDRLVLLCGNGRYFVDLYLAALGLGVVVVPLNPASPAPEIEREVKAARRALNQRVRR
;
A
#
# COMPACT_ATOMS: atom_id res chain seq x y z
N MET A 1 14.83 9.06 -2.46
CA MET A 1 13.45 9.60 -2.65
C MET A 1 12.44 8.50 -2.40
N ASN A 2 11.43 8.77 -1.57
CA ASN A 2 10.36 7.79 -1.33
C ASN A 2 9.31 7.89 -2.45
N LEU A 3 8.98 6.76 -3.07
CA LEU A 3 8.00 6.69 -4.15
C LEU A 3 6.62 7.22 -3.73
N ALA A 4 6.32 7.20 -2.42
CA ALA A 4 5.06 7.72 -1.91
C ALA A 4 4.84 9.20 -2.26
N HIS A 5 5.89 9.95 -2.52
CA HIS A 5 5.80 11.37 -2.86
C HIS A 5 5.59 11.66 -4.35
N ILE A 6 5.49 10.62 -5.17
CA ILE A 6 5.32 10.79 -6.63
C ILE A 6 4.05 11.57 -6.98
N ILE A 7 3.05 11.53 -6.10
CA ILE A 7 1.77 12.21 -6.33
C ILE A 7 1.77 13.67 -5.86
N ASP A 8 2.83 14.14 -5.21
CA ASP A 8 2.83 15.46 -4.56
C ASP A 8 3.07 16.61 -5.53
N ALA A 9 3.73 16.36 -6.66
CA ALA A 9 4.13 17.40 -7.60
C ALA A 9 3.03 17.81 -8.59
N HIS A 10 1.92 17.10 -8.61
CA HIS A 10 0.86 17.34 -9.58
C HIS A 10 -0.19 18.31 -9.05
N PRO A 11 -0.80 19.15 -9.93
CA PRO A 11 -1.87 20.04 -9.50
C PRO A 11 -3.03 19.28 -8.89
N ALA A 12 -3.58 19.80 -7.81
CA ALA A 12 -4.62 19.12 -7.04
C ALA A 12 -5.88 18.78 -7.85
N GLU A 13 -6.22 19.65 -8.81
CA GLU A 13 -7.43 19.50 -9.62
C GLU A 13 -7.27 18.52 -10.80
N HIS A 14 -6.05 18.09 -11.11
CA HIS A 14 -5.83 17.12 -12.17
C HIS A 14 -6.28 15.71 -11.74
N ILE A 15 -6.78 14.95 -12.69
CA ILE A 15 -7.22 13.58 -12.45
C ILE A 15 -6.01 12.66 -12.37
N ALA A 16 -5.90 11.92 -11.28
CA ALA A 16 -4.84 10.94 -11.06
C ALA A 16 -5.27 9.53 -11.45
N ILE A 17 -6.52 9.17 -11.17
CA ILE A 17 -7.02 7.80 -11.33
C ILE A 17 -8.45 7.83 -11.87
N TYR A 18 -8.72 6.94 -12.83
CA TYR A 18 -10.08 6.54 -13.19
C TYR A 18 -10.31 5.12 -12.71
N SER A 19 -11.30 4.92 -11.85
CA SER A 19 -11.67 3.59 -11.37
C SER A 19 -13.16 3.41 -11.52
N ARG A 20 -13.56 2.44 -12.34
CA ARG A 20 -14.97 2.13 -12.61
C ARG A 20 -15.75 3.35 -13.09
N GLY A 21 -15.15 4.16 -13.96
CA GLY A 21 -15.78 5.37 -14.50
C GLY A 21 -15.79 6.55 -13.55
N ARG A 22 -15.19 6.44 -12.37
CA ARG A 22 -15.13 7.54 -11.40
C ARG A 22 -13.73 8.14 -11.36
N PRO A 23 -13.59 9.45 -11.60
CA PRO A 23 -12.31 10.11 -11.50
C PRO A 23 -11.94 10.39 -10.05
N THR A 24 -10.64 10.30 -9.74
CA THR A 24 -10.07 10.75 -8.46
C THR A 24 -8.97 11.75 -8.79
N THR A 25 -9.07 12.95 -8.25
CA THR A 25 -8.04 13.99 -8.45
C THR A 25 -6.83 13.72 -7.56
N TYR A 26 -5.71 14.36 -7.91
CA TYR A 26 -4.50 14.26 -7.08
C TYR A 26 -4.74 14.82 -5.68
N GLY A 27 -5.50 15.91 -5.55
CA GLY A 27 -5.84 16.47 -4.25
C GLY A 27 -6.58 15.47 -3.36
N THR A 28 -7.62 14.85 -3.88
CA THR A 28 -8.38 13.82 -3.16
C THR A 28 -7.51 12.61 -2.85
N LEU A 29 -6.69 12.16 -3.81
CA LEU A 29 -5.79 11.04 -3.61
C LEU A 29 -4.81 11.31 -2.46
N ARG A 30 -4.20 12.50 -2.43
CA ARG A 30 -3.28 12.87 -1.35
C ARG A 30 -3.96 12.84 0.01
N GLU A 31 -5.19 13.35 0.11
CA GLU A 31 -5.95 13.31 1.36
C GLU A 31 -6.25 11.87 1.80
N GLN A 32 -6.68 11.03 0.87
CA GLN A 32 -6.97 9.62 1.15
C GLN A 32 -5.72 8.88 1.60
N VAL A 33 -4.60 9.08 0.91
CA VAL A 33 -3.33 8.45 1.27
C VAL A 33 -2.88 8.88 2.66
N ALA A 34 -2.97 10.17 2.98
CA ALA A 34 -2.60 10.67 4.30
C ALA A 34 -3.48 10.06 5.40
N HIS A 35 -4.79 9.94 5.14
CA HIS A 35 -5.73 9.35 6.09
C HIS A 35 -5.43 7.86 6.32
N VAL A 36 -5.21 7.11 5.26
CA VAL A 36 -4.87 5.68 5.35
C VAL A 36 -3.54 5.50 6.07
N ARG A 37 -2.55 6.34 5.75
CA ARG A 37 -1.24 6.29 6.42
C ARG A 37 -1.37 6.49 7.92
N GLY A 38 -2.19 7.46 8.34
CA GLY A 38 -2.47 7.68 9.76
C GLY A 38 -3.11 6.47 10.42
N GLY A 39 -4.06 5.82 9.74
CA GLY A 39 -4.70 4.60 10.23
C GLY A 39 -3.72 3.42 10.36
N LEU A 40 -2.86 3.23 9.38
CA LEU A 40 -1.84 2.17 9.43
C LEU A 40 -0.84 2.42 10.56
N ALA A 41 -0.42 3.67 10.76
CA ALA A 41 0.47 4.03 11.87
C ALA A 41 -0.19 3.77 13.22
N ALA A 42 -1.49 4.07 13.33
CA ALA A 42 -2.25 3.82 14.56
C ALA A 42 -2.37 2.32 14.87
N LEU A 43 -2.31 1.46 13.85
CA LEU A 43 -2.29 0.00 14.02
C LEU A 43 -0.90 -0.52 14.43
N GLY A 44 0.10 0.34 14.51
CA GLY A 44 1.44 -0.03 14.94
C GLY A 44 2.41 -0.36 13.81
N LEU A 45 2.02 -0.15 12.54
CA LEU A 45 2.94 -0.36 11.41
C LEU A 45 4.02 0.71 11.38
N ALA A 46 5.26 0.28 11.24
CA ALA A 46 6.42 1.15 11.27
C ALA A 46 7.42 0.75 10.18
N LYS A 47 8.44 1.60 9.99
CA LYS A 47 9.50 1.37 9.00
C LYS A 47 10.08 -0.04 9.12
N GLY A 48 10.13 -0.71 7.99
CA GLY A 48 10.67 -2.06 7.89
C GLY A 48 9.67 -3.18 8.10
N ASP A 49 8.48 -2.89 8.60
CA ASP A 49 7.42 -3.88 8.69
C ASP A 49 6.94 -4.29 7.29
N ARG A 50 6.25 -5.42 7.21
CA ARG A 50 5.70 -5.92 5.97
C ARG A 50 4.18 -5.85 5.99
N LEU A 51 3.61 -5.36 4.89
CA LEU A 51 2.17 -5.31 4.70
C LEU A 51 1.81 -6.16 3.47
N VAL A 52 1.04 -7.21 3.69
CA VAL A 52 0.51 -8.00 2.59
C VAL A 52 -0.77 -7.34 2.09
N LEU A 53 -0.80 -7.00 0.80
CA LEU A 53 -1.98 -6.44 0.15
C LEU A 53 -2.64 -7.51 -0.71
N LEU A 54 -3.84 -7.91 -0.31
CA LEU A 54 -4.65 -8.90 -1.02
C LEU A 54 -5.92 -8.22 -1.53
N CYS A 55 -5.76 -7.33 -2.50
CA CYS A 55 -6.88 -6.62 -3.11
C CYS A 55 -6.67 -6.46 -4.60
N GLY A 56 -7.77 -6.30 -5.33
CA GLY A 56 -7.71 -6.09 -6.77
C GLY A 56 -7.13 -4.72 -7.12
N ASN A 57 -6.86 -4.52 -8.40
CA ASN A 57 -6.40 -3.24 -8.92
C ASN A 57 -7.51 -2.20 -8.79
N GLY A 58 -7.16 -1.00 -8.36
CA GLY A 58 -8.11 0.08 -8.21
C GLY A 58 -7.60 1.16 -7.27
N ARG A 59 -8.49 2.09 -6.95
CA ARG A 59 -8.14 3.23 -6.10
C ARG A 59 -7.65 2.80 -4.71
N TYR A 60 -8.33 1.84 -4.10
CA TYR A 60 -7.96 1.38 -2.76
C TYR A 60 -6.58 0.74 -2.72
N PHE A 61 -6.21 0.01 -3.76
CA PHE A 61 -4.85 -0.53 -3.87
C PHE A 61 -3.82 0.59 -3.87
N VAL A 62 -4.06 1.63 -4.66
CA VAL A 62 -3.15 2.77 -4.75
C VAL A 62 -3.04 3.51 -3.42
N ASP A 63 -4.17 3.75 -2.76
CA ASP A 63 -4.21 4.42 -1.45
C ASP A 63 -3.37 3.66 -0.43
N LEU A 64 -3.58 2.35 -0.31
CA LEU A 64 -2.87 1.50 0.64
C LEU A 64 -1.38 1.38 0.31
N TYR A 65 -1.07 1.20 -0.98
CA TYR A 65 0.30 1.05 -1.44
C TYR A 65 1.14 2.30 -1.13
N LEU A 66 0.63 3.47 -1.52
CA LEU A 66 1.35 4.73 -1.29
C LEU A 66 1.42 5.08 0.20
N ALA A 67 0.35 4.82 0.96
CA ALA A 67 0.35 5.06 2.40
C ALA A 67 1.40 4.21 3.12
N ALA A 68 1.48 2.93 2.78
CA ALA A 68 2.47 2.01 3.36
C ALA A 68 3.90 2.44 2.99
N LEU A 69 4.14 2.80 1.73
CA LEU A 69 5.45 3.30 1.32
C LEU A 69 5.84 4.56 2.09
N GLY A 70 4.88 5.44 2.38
CA GLY A 70 5.12 6.66 3.15
C GLY A 70 5.58 6.39 4.57
N LEU A 71 5.22 5.24 5.15
CA LEU A 71 5.67 4.79 6.46
C LEU A 71 6.98 4.01 6.41
N GLY A 72 7.51 3.72 5.23
CA GLY A 72 8.68 2.87 5.08
C GLY A 72 8.37 1.38 5.27
N VAL A 73 7.11 1.00 5.14
CA VAL A 73 6.66 -0.38 5.21
C VAL A 73 6.92 -1.08 3.88
N VAL A 74 7.35 -2.33 3.94
CA VAL A 74 7.54 -3.16 2.75
C VAL A 74 6.21 -3.73 2.32
N VAL A 75 5.75 -3.39 1.12
CA VAL A 75 4.48 -3.87 0.59
C VAL A 75 4.70 -5.17 -0.18
N VAL A 76 3.89 -6.17 0.12
CA VAL A 76 3.88 -7.46 -0.58
C VAL A 76 2.51 -7.61 -1.24
N PRO A 77 2.36 -7.18 -2.51
CA PRO A 77 1.08 -7.32 -3.21
C PRO A 77 0.88 -8.76 -3.65
N LEU A 78 -0.29 -9.30 -3.39
CA LEU A 78 -0.70 -10.64 -3.80
C LEU A 78 -1.94 -10.56 -4.66
N ASN A 79 -2.05 -11.48 -5.62
CA ASN A 79 -3.22 -11.57 -6.47
C ASN A 79 -4.36 -12.28 -5.74
N PRO A 80 -5.49 -11.63 -5.48
CA PRO A 80 -6.62 -12.26 -4.79
C PRO A 80 -7.25 -13.40 -5.59
N ALA A 81 -7.00 -13.47 -6.90
CA ALA A 81 -7.48 -14.56 -7.75
C ALA A 81 -6.58 -15.81 -7.70
N SER A 82 -5.43 -15.74 -7.06
CA SER A 82 -4.54 -16.90 -6.92
C SER A 82 -5.18 -17.98 -6.04
N PRO A 83 -4.86 -19.27 -6.27
CA PRO A 83 -5.35 -20.33 -5.41
C PRO A 83 -4.94 -20.15 -3.95
N ALA A 84 -5.80 -20.50 -3.01
CA ALA A 84 -5.55 -20.32 -1.58
C ALA A 84 -4.21 -20.93 -1.10
N PRO A 85 -3.79 -22.13 -1.53
CA PRO A 85 -2.49 -22.67 -1.12
C PRO A 85 -1.29 -21.81 -1.55
N GLU A 86 -1.39 -21.18 -2.73
CA GLU A 86 -0.34 -20.28 -3.22
C GLU A 86 -0.25 -19.01 -2.37
N ILE A 87 -1.40 -18.41 -2.04
CA ILE A 87 -1.47 -17.24 -1.17
C ILE A 87 -0.88 -17.55 0.19
N GLU A 88 -1.22 -18.71 0.76
CA GLU A 88 -0.67 -19.14 2.05
C GLU A 88 0.85 -19.25 2.02
N ARG A 89 1.42 -19.82 0.96
CA ARG A 89 2.87 -19.93 0.82
C ARG A 89 3.55 -18.57 0.78
N GLU A 90 2.98 -17.63 0.04
CA GLU A 90 3.54 -16.29 -0.11
C GLU A 90 3.46 -15.51 1.20
N VAL A 91 2.35 -15.63 1.94
CA VAL A 91 2.20 -15.00 3.26
C VAL A 91 3.21 -15.58 4.24
N LYS A 92 3.39 -16.89 4.26
CA LYS A 92 4.38 -17.55 5.13
C LYS A 92 5.81 -17.13 4.78
N ALA A 93 6.12 -16.98 3.49
CA ALA A 93 7.43 -16.51 3.05
C ALA A 93 7.72 -15.09 3.53
N ALA A 94 6.75 -14.18 3.44
CA ALA A 94 6.88 -12.82 3.94
C ALA A 94 7.07 -12.80 5.45
N ARG A 95 6.35 -13.64 6.18
CA ARG A 95 6.47 -13.78 7.63
C ARG A 95 7.83 -14.29 8.05
N ARG A 96 8.36 -15.29 7.34
CA ARG A 96 9.70 -15.84 7.62
C ARG A 96 10.78 -14.79 7.43
N ALA A 97 10.69 -14.00 6.36
CA ALA A 97 11.64 -12.93 6.12
C ALA A 97 11.63 -11.89 7.24
N LEU A 98 10.45 -11.55 7.76
CA LEU A 98 10.31 -10.64 8.89
C LEU A 98 10.94 -11.23 10.15
N ASN A 99 10.67 -12.50 10.44
CA ASN A 99 11.21 -13.18 11.63
C ASN A 99 12.73 -13.26 11.59
N GLN A 100 13.33 -13.54 10.43
CA GLN A 100 14.78 -13.56 10.27
C GLN A 100 15.38 -12.19 10.55
N ARG A 101 14.71 -11.12 10.18
CA ARG A 101 15.18 -9.75 10.41
C ARG A 101 15.12 -9.39 11.89
N VAL A 102 14.09 -9.83 12.60
CA VAL A 102 13.93 -9.57 14.04
C VAL A 102 14.97 -10.30 14.88
N ARG A 103 15.45 -11.44 14.40
CA ARG A 103 16.47 -12.21 15.12
C ARG A 103 17.88 -11.62 15.07
N ARG A 104 18.08 -10.62 14.24
CA ARG A 104 19.35 -9.92 14.20
C ARG A 104 19.40 -8.89 15.34
#